data_98f92b2f44bdafb3b20761556dd60048
#
_entry.id   98f92b2f44bdafb3b20761556dd60048
#
_cell.length_a   1.000
_cell.length_b   1.000
_cell.length_c   1.000
_cell.angle_alpha   90.00
_cell.angle_beta   90.00
_cell.angle_gamma   90.00
#
_symmetry.space_group_name_H-M   'P 1'
#
loop_
_entity.id
_entity.type
_entity.pdbx_description
1 polymer ?
#
loop_
_entity_poly.entity_id
_entity_poly.type
_entity_poly.pdbx_seq_one_letter_code
_entity_poly.pdbx_strand_id
1 'polypeptide(L)'
;MKRKLPLAAAACAGFVGLMTMTQAFPSMAASWKLDGSSYVYVNDDGSYYKGWIHTTDNKYYYMDLTTGHMTTGWKQINGKYYYFKSNGEMAVGWELVDGKYYYLNSQESDYGAMIYNSWIHIGGEYYYVRGDGSMVIGWRPIDNNWYYFKADGRCAFGWTPIEGIWYYFNPSTGVMLTGWQQINGKYYYLNQDGEMLTGWLTDSNGDKYYMDPTNGDMSIGWKQIDGTWYYFNDVGHMQTGWQNLNGVYYYLDPSTGAMYANTTLTINGVQYSFNSSGAYTGGGSTVSGNTGTSTPGTSGTTSPGSSSGSSVVTGSPTGSSTPGTTSSGSSSPASGSAPVVTGPSQVSGTTSSSSSSSSSSQYYNTTRPSSDGELTEFSTTGPTG
;
A
#
# COMPACT_ATOMS: atom_id res chain seq x y z
N MET A 1 -45.13 2.34 -29.84
CA MET A 1 -44.33 1.23 -30.39
C MET A 1 -42.98 1.76 -30.79
N LYS A 2 -41.97 1.62 -29.95
CA LYS A 2 -40.59 2.01 -30.27
C LYS A 2 -39.89 0.79 -30.86
N ARG A 3 -39.57 0.85 -32.16
CA ARG A 3 -38.80 -0.17 -32.86
C ARG A 3 -37.36 -0.10 -32.34
N LYS A 4 -36.89 -1.16 -31.71
CA LYS A 4 -35.46 -1.36 -31.42
C LYS A 4 -34.76 -1.61 -32.77
N LEU A 5 -33.85 -0.74 -33.16
CA LEU A 5 -32.87 -0.98 -34.20
C LEU A 5 -31.86 -2.03 -33.68
N PRO A 6 -31.40 -2.97 -34.50
CA PRO A 6 -30.43 -3.96 -34.09
C PRO A 6 -29.06 -3.29 -33.87
N LEU A 7 -28.49 -3.50 -32.70
CA LEU A 7 -27.21 -2.97 -32.23
C LEU A 7 -25.98 -3.69 -32.87
N ALA A 8 -26.13 -4.15 -34.12
CA ALA A 8 -25.10 -4.93 -34.79
C ALA A 8 -24.05 -4.10 -35.57
N ALA A 9 -24.22 -2.76 -35.63
CA ALA A 9 -23.35 -1.92 -36.47
C ALA A 9 -22.26 -1.16 -35.72
N ALA A 10 -22.26 -1.14 -34.36
CA ALA A 10 -21.33 -0.34 -33.59
C ALA A 10 -20.10 -1.10 -33.04
N ALA A 11 -20.13 -2.43 -33.01
CA ALA A 11 -19.04 -3.24 -32.49
C ALA A 11 -17.82 -3.42 -33.42
N CYS A 12 -17.94 -3.00 -34.68
CA CYS A 12 -16.90 -3.20 -35.70
C CYS A 12 -15.89 -2.05 -35.81
N ALA A 13 -16.09 -0.91 -35.14
CA ALA A 13 -15.23 0.25 -35.31
C ALA A 13 -13.87 0.17 -34.61
N GLY A 14 -13.70 -0.66 -33.58
CA GLY A 14 -12.43 -0.85 -32.87
C GLY A 14 -11.43 -1.78 -33.58
N PHE A 15 -11.89 -2.62 -34.48
CA PHE A 15 -11.07 -3.51 -35.30
C PHE A 15 -10.58 -2.86 -36.60
N VAL A 16 -10.80 -1.56 -36.79
CA VAL A 16 -10.59 -0.81 -38.05
C VAL A 16 -9.12 -0.77 -38.52
N GLY A 17 -8.18 -1.17 -37.73
CA GLY A 17 -6.79 -1.32 -38.21
C GLY A 17 -6.55 -2.57 -39.06
N LEU A 18 -7.46 -3.56 -39.05
CA LEU A 18 -7.22 -4.86 -39.69
C LEU A 18 -8.39 -5.46 -40.49
N MET A 19 -9.58 -4.91 -40.38
CA MET A 19 -10.72 -5.44 -41.13
C MET A 19 -11.44 -4.35 -41.91
N THR A 20 -10.93 -4.03 -43.09
CA THR A 20 -11.83 -3.60 -44.16
C THR A 20 -12.65 -4.81 -44.62
N MET A 21 -13.53 -5.29 -43.77
CA MET A 21 -14.45 -6.35 -44.15
C MET A 21 -15.76 -5.72 -44.65
N THR A 22 -15.79 -5.40 -45.90
CA THR A 22 -17.00 -5.49 -46.70
C THR A 22 -17.19 -6.93 -47.25
N GLN A 23 -16.87 -7.95 -46.43
CA GLN A 23 -17.28 -9.30 -46.81
C GLN A 23 -18.55 -9.62 -46.04
N ALA A 24 -19.64 -9.76 -46.77
CA ALA A 24 -20.83 -10.40 -46.27
C ALA A 24 -20.43 -11.73 -45.60
N PHE A 25 -20.88 -11.95 -44.37
CA PHE A 25 -20.72 -13.25 -43.73
C PHE A 25 -21.26 -14.31 -44.71
N PRO A 26 -20.53 -15.45 -44.87
CA PRO A 26 -21.03 -16.48 -45.77
C PRO A 26 -22.44 -16.88 -45.37
N SER A 27 -23.28 -17.09 -46.35
CA SER A 27 -24.66 -17.51 -46.17
C SER A 27 -24.68 -18.82 -45.37
N MET A 28 -25.80 -19.16 -44.75
CA MET A 28 -25.97 -20.31 -43.83
C MET A 28 -25.61 -21.69 -44.42
N ALA A 29 -25.04 -21.79 -45.59
CA ALA A 29 -24.49 -23.00 -46.20
C ALA A 29 -23.06 -23.31 -45.77
N ALA A 30 -22.27 -22.30 -45.39
CA ALA A 30 -20.92 -22.49 -44.84
C ALA A 30 -21.01 -23.13 -43.47
N SER A 31 -20.27 -24.20 -43.23
CA SER A 31 -20.44 -25.06 -42.06
C SER A 31 -19.12 -25.54 -41.44
N TRP A 32 -19.18 -25.74 -40.16
CA TRP A 32 -18.12 -26.42 -39.43
C TRP A 32 -18.02 -27.89 -39.84
N LYS A 33 -16.82 -28.38 -40.14
CA LYS A 33 -16.54 -29.76 -40.49
C LYS A 33 -15.34 -30.25 -39.74
N LEU A 34 -15.34 -31.51 -39.31
CA LEU A 34 -14.18 -32.20 -38.76
C LEU A 34 -13.28 -32.66 -39.91
N ASP A 35 -12.00 -32.28 -39.86
CA ASP A 35 -10.95 -32.72 -40.77
C ASP A 35 -9.78 -33.29 -39.93
N GLY A 36 -9.66 -34.62 -39.95
CA GLY A 36 -8.76 -35.32 -39.03
C GLY A 36 -9.15 -35.10 -37.56
N SER A 37 -8.27 -34.52 -36.76
CA SER A 37 -8.47 -34.20 -35.36
C SER A 37 -8.83 -32.72 -35.11
N SER A 38 -8.95 -31.90 -36.19
CA SER A 38 -9.24 -30.46 -36.07
C SER A 38 -10.50 -30.09 -36.84
N TYR A 39 -11.12 -28.98 -36.41
CA TYR A 39 -12.24 -28.42 -37.16
C TYR A 39 -11.75 -27.47 -38.26
N VAL A 40 -12.48 -27.43 -39.37
CA VAL A 40 -12.38 -26.46 -40.45
C VAL A 40 -13.72 -25.80 -40.67
N TYR A 41 -13.69 -24.60 -41.19
CA TYR A 41 -14.89 -23.91 -41.65
C TYR A 41 -14.87 -23.88 -43.16
N VAL A 42 -15.86 -24.55 -43.77
CA VAL A 42 -15.92 -24.77 -45.24
C VAL A 42 -16.77 -23.71 -45.87
N ASN A 43 -16.23 -23.01 -46.87
CA ASN A 43 -16.95 -22.06 -47.71
C ASN A 43 -17.91 -22.76 -48.66
N ASP A 44 -18.81 -22.02 -49.29
CA ASP A 44 -19.77 -22.54 -50.25
C ASP A 44 -19.13 -23.18 -51.50
N ASP A 45 -17.90 -22.81 -51.85
CA ASP A 45 -17.09 -23.36 -52.93
C ASP A 45 -16.28 -24.63 -52.52
N GLY A 46 -16.43 -25.07 -51.26
CA GLY A 46 -15.74 -26.22 -50.73
C GLY A 46 -14.31 -25.94 -50.23
N SER A 47 -13.80 -24.73 -50.35
CA SER A 47 -12.49 -24.33 -49.81
C SER A 47 -12.57 -24.11 -48.31
N TYR A 48 -11.41 -24.21 -47.61
CA TYR A 48 -11.32 -23.90 -46.19
C TYR A 48 -11.18 -22.42 -45.97
N TYR A 49 -12.05 -21.87 -45.10
CA TYR A 49 -11.96 -20.48 -44.65
C TYR A 49 -10.65 -20.27 -43.86
N LYS A 50 -10.06 -19.09 -43.96
CA LYS A 50 -8.82 -18.72 -43.30
C LYS A 50 -8.97 -17.36 -42.63
N GLY A 51 -8.42 -17.24 -41.39
CA GLY A 51 -8.50 -15.99 -40.63
C GLY A 51 -9.61 -15.99 -39.58
N TRP A 52 -10.05 -14.80 -39.20
CA TRP A 52 -11.02 -14.62 -38.12
C TRP A 52 -12.44 -14.98 -38.53
N ILE A 53 -13.13 -15.70 -37.66
CA ILE A 53 -14.57 -15.97 -37.73
C ILE A 53 -15.21 -15.30 -36.50
N HIS A 54 -16.26 -14.51 -36.75
CA HIS A 54 -17.13 -13.97 -35.70
C HIS A 54 -18.54 -14.53 -35.91
N THR A 55 -19.03 -15.26 -34.94
CA THR A 55 -20.32 -15.95 -35.00
C THR A 55 -21.46 -15.07 -34.48
N THR A 56 -22.68 -15.41 -34.80
CA THR A 56 -23.88 -14.66 -34.41
C THR A 56 -24.17 -14.66 -32.94
N ASP A 57 -23.59 -15.60 -32.17
CA ASP A 57 -23.58 -15.68 -30.69
C ASP A 57 -22.41 -14.94 -30.06
N ASN A 58 -21.74 -14.08 -30.85
CA ASN A 58 -20.66 -13.20 -30.40
C ASN A 58 -19.38 -13.91 -29.96
N LYS A 59 -19.07 -15.06 -30.55
CA LYS A 59 -17.82 -15.79 -30.32
C LYS A 59 -16.85 -15.57 -31.46
N TYR A 60 -15.56 -15.61 -31.13
CA TYR A 60 -14.50 -15.44 -32.11
C TYR A 60 -13.67 -16.73 -32.18
N TYR A 61 -13.31 -17.09 -33.43
CA TYR A 61 -12.44 -18.23 -33.76
C TYR A 61 -11.38 -17.77 -34.75
N TYR A 62 -10.27 -18.45 -34.82
CA TYR A 62 -9.25 -18.17 -35.82
C TYR A 62 -8.86 -19.43 -36.57
N MET A 63 -9.00 -19.38 -37.88
CA MET A 63 -8.60 -20.44 -38.79
C MET A 63 -7.19 -20.15 -39.28
N ASP A 64 -6.28 -21.09 -39.10
CA ASP A 64 -4.87 -20.94 -39.48
C ASP A 64 -4.75 -20.57 -40.95
N LEU A 65 -3.93 -19.55 -41.24
CA LEU A 65 -3.80 -19.00 -42.61
C LEU A 65 -3.17 -19.98 -43.60
N THR A 66 -2.44 -20.99 -43.14
CA THR A 66 -1.80 -21.99 -43.99
C THR A 66 -2.73 -23.17 -44.22
N THR A 67 -3.19 -23.78 -43.13
CA THR A 67 -3.92 -25.04 -43.15
C THR A 67 -5.43 -24.89 -43.21
N GLY A 68 -5.98 -23.76 -42.75
CA GLY A 68 -7.43 -23.56 -42.60
C GLY A 68 -7.98 -24.29 -41.35
N HIS A 69 -7.17 -24.92 -40.52
CA HIS A 69 -7.61 -25.59 -39.31
C HIS A 69 -7.89 -24.58 -38.18
N MET A 70 -8.88 -24.90 -37.35
CA MET A 70 -9.24 -24.12 -36.18
C MET A 70 -8.06 -24.08 -35.20
N THR A 71 -7.70 -22.87 -34.78
CA THR A 71 -6.63 -22.64 -33.80
C THR A 71 -7.13 -22.94 -32.40
N THR A 72 -6.28 -23.59 -31.58
CA THR A 72 -6.44 -23.76 -30.13
C THR A 72 -5.13 -23.39 -29.44
N GLY A 73 -5.20 -23.04 -28.14
CA GLY A 73 -4.04 -22.60 -27.39
C GLY A 73 -3.59 -21.18 -27.76
N TRP A 74 -2.34 -20.85 -27.45
CA TRP A 74 -1.75 -19.54 -27.72
C TRP A 74 -1.45 -19.37 -29.21
N LYS A 75 -1.82 -18.21 -29.77
CA LYS A 75 -1.51 -17.82 -31.14
C LYS A 75 -1.14 -16.36 -31.24
N GLN A 76 -0.01 -16.08 -31.87
CA GLN A 76 0.36 -14.72 -32.24
C GLN A 76 -0.28 -14.38 -33.59
N ILE A 77 -1.03 -13.26 -33.62
CA ILE A 77 -1.70 -12.76 -34.81
C ILE A 77 -1.40 -11.26 -34.88
N ASN A 78 -0.72 -10.84 -35.94
CA ASN A 78 -0.32 -9.44 -36.16
C ASN A 78 0.40 -8.80 -34.94
N GLY A 79 1.33 -9.53 -34.35
CA GLY A 79 2.15 -9.06 -33.24
C GLY A 79 1.47 -9.12 -31.87
N LYS A 80 0.20 -9.52 -31.77
CA LYS A 80 -0.54 -9.68 -30.51
C LYS A 80 -0.80 -11.14 -30.22
N TYR A 81 -0.78 -11.51 -28.92
CA TYR A 81 -1.07 -12.88 -28.48
C TYR A 81 -2.56 -13.01 -28.12
N TYR A 82 -3.16 -14.09 -28.58
CA TYR A 82 -4.53 -14.50 -28.28
C TYR A 82 -4.51 -15.92 -27.75
N TYR A 83 -5.47 -16.26 -26.91
CA TYR A 83 -5.66 -17.60 -26.43
C TYR A 83 -6.98 -18.16 -26.93
N PHE A 84 -6.94 -19.35 -27.53
CA PHE A 84 -8.11 -20.06 -28.02
C PHE A 84 -8.31 -21.31 -27.15
N LYS A 85 -9.48 -21.45 -26.55
CA LYS A 85 -9.84 -22.59 -25.71
C LYS A 85 -9.79 -23.90 -26.51
N SER A 86 -9.88 -25.05 -25.83
CA SER A 86 -9.89 -26.36 -26.51
C SER A 86 -11.02 -26.54 -27.52
N ASN A 87 -12.11 -25.79 -27.39
CA ASN A 87 -13.20 -25.73 -28.33
C ASN A 87 -13.00 -24.69 -29.46
N GLY A 88 -11.84 -24.06 -29.54
CA GLY A 88 -11.48 -23.04 -30.52
C GLY A 88 -12.02 -21.62 -30.24
N GLU A 89 -12.82 -21.45 -29.19
CA GLU A 89 -13.38 -20.14 -28.85
C GLU A 89 -12.28 -19.22 -28.27
N MET A 90 -12.12 -18.02 -28.79
CA MET A 90 -11.18 -17.03 -28.27
C MET A 90 -11.53 -16.64 -26.83
N ALA A 91 -10.56 -16.74 -25.93
CA ALA A 91 -10.71 -16.33 -24.55
C ALA A 91 -10.75 -14.79 -24.44
N VAL A 92 -11.54 -14.28 -23.47
CA VAL A 92 -11.67 -12.87 -23.13
C VAL A 92 -11.80 -12.76 -21.61
N GLY A 93 -11.16 -11.73 -21.03
CA GLY A 93 -11.11 -11.59 -19.58
C GLY A 93 -10.02 -12.48 -18.96
N TRP A 94 -10.22 -12.85 -17.70
CA TRP A 94 -9.28 -13.74 -17.00
C TRP A 94 -9.39 -15.18 -17.50
N GLU A 95 -8.26 -15.77 -17.90
CA GLU A 95 -8.16 -17.16 -18.32
C GLU A 95 -7.02 -17.85 -17.58
N LEU A 96 -7.27 -19.07 -17.07
CA LEU A 96 -6.27 -19.91 -16.42
C LEU A 96 -5.64 -20.85 -17.44
N VAL A 97 -4.37 -20.66 -17.71
CA VAL A 97 -3.60 -21.50 -18.66
C VAL A 97 -2.34 -22.00 -17.95
N ASP A 98 -2.16 -23.30 -17.91
CA ASP A 98 -1.00 -23.96 -17.31
C ASP A 98 -0.67 -23.47 -15.87
N GLY A 99 -1.72 -23.28 -15.05
CA GLY A 99 -1.59 -22.85 -13.66
C GLY A 99 -1.29 -21.36 -13.46
N LYS A 100 -1.28 -20.55 -14.53
CA LYS A 100 -1.11 -19.10 -14.49
C LYS A 100 -2.36 -18.39 -15.02
N TYR A 101 -2.73 -17.28 -14.40
CA TYR A 101 -3.79 -16.42 -14.92
C TYR A 101 -3.24 -15.41 -15.90
N TYR A 102 -3.96 -15.23 -17.01
CA TYR A 102 -3.71 -14.23 -18.05
C TYR A 102 -4.97 -13.40 -18.26
N TYR A 103 -4.79 -12.13 -18.62
CA TYR A 103 -5.92 -11.29 -18.96
C TYR A 103 -5.95 -10.98 -20.45
N LEU A 104 -7.01 -11.47 -21.11
CA LEU A 104 -7.32 -11.22 -22.51
C LEU A 104 -8.25 -9.98 -22.56
N ASN A 105 -7.85 -8.96 -23.27
CA ASN A 105 -8.51 -7.66 -23.26
C ASN A 105 -10.01 -7.77 -23.58
N SER A 106 -10.85 -7.23 -22.69
CA SER A 106 -12.30 -7.21 -22.83
C SER A 106 -12.84 -5.89 -23.39
N GLN A 107 -11.95 -4.93 -23.68
CA GLN A 107 -12.33 -3.64 -24.27
C GLN A 107 -12.34 -3.73 -25.80
N GLU A 108 -13.09 -2.83 -26.45
CA GLU A 108 -13.23 -2.81 -27.92
C GLU A 108 -11.90 -2.67 -28.67
N SER A 109 -10.97 -1.87 -28.11
CA SER A 109 -9.63 -1.82 -28.66
C SER A 109 -8.87 -3.09 -28.28
N ASP A 110 -8.39 -3.83 -29.30
CA ASP A 110 -7.58 -5.04 -29.10
C ASP A 110 -8.31 -6.17 -28.37
N TYR A 111 -9.61 -6.32 -28.62
CA TYR A 111 -10.47 -7.32 -28.00
C TYR A 111 -9.89 -8.73 -28.15
N GLY A 112 -9.75 -9.42 -27.03
CA GLY A 112 -9.15 -10.76 -26.93
C GLY A 112 -7.62 -10.79 -26.93
N ALA A 113 -6.93 -9.67 -27.16
CA ALA A 113 -5.47 -9.65 -27.09
C ALA A 113 -4.96 -9.73 -25.64
N MET A 114 -3.92 -10.53 -25.40
CA MET A 114 -3.28 -10.62 -24.10
C MET A 114 -2.68 -9.28 -23.68
N ILE A 115 -3.01 -8.84 -22.47
CA ILE A 115 -2.36 -7.69 -21.83
C ILE A 115 -1.10 -8.18 -21.10
N TYR A 116 -0.01 -7.43 -21.22
CA TYR A 116 1.24 -7.73 -20.57
C TYR A 116 1.93 -6.46 -20.07
N ASN A 117 2.78 -6.62 -19.04
CA ASN A 117 3.55 -5.54 -18.40
C ASN A 117 2.70 -4.30 -18.10
N SER A 118 1.51 -4.50 -17.52
CA SER A 118 0.51 -3.45 -17.35
C SER A 118 -0.36 -3.65 -16.12
N TRP A 119 -0.91 -2.53 -15.64
CA TRP A 119 -1.98 -2.53 -14.68
C TRP A 119 -3.32 -2.86 -15.34
N ILE A 120 -4.15 -3.61 -14.62
CA ILE A 120 -5.52 -3.94 -15.00
C ILE A 120 -6.43 -3.47 -13.89
N HIS A 121 -7.45 -2.68 -14.23
CA HIS A 121 -8.47 -2.19 -13.29
C HIS A 121 -9.83 -2.76 -13.69
N ILE A 122 -10.37 -3.64 -12.86
CA ILE A 122 -11.63 -4.33 -13.12
C ILE A 122 -12.43 -4.48 -11.82
N GLY A 123 -13.71 -4.14 -11.88
CA GLY A 123 -14.61 -4.30 -10.75
C GLY A 123 -14.21 -3.48 -9.52
N GLY A 124 -13.47 -2.39 -9.71
CA GLY A 124 -12.92 -1.58 -8.61
C GLY A 124 -11.62 -2.11 -8.03
N GLU A 125 -11.11 -3.23 -8.52
CA GLU A 125 -9.88 -3.87 -8.05
C GLU A 125 -8.74 -3.70 -9.05
N TYR A 126 -7.51 -3.63 -8.55
CA TYR A 126 -6.30 -3.47 -9.35
C TYR A 126 -5.47 -4.74 -9.35
N TYR A 127 -4.99 -5.10 -10.53
CA TYR A 127 -4.11 -6.25 -10.79
C TYR A 127 -2.91 -5.79 -11.61
N TYR A 128 -1.85 -6.57 -11.62
CA TYR A 128 -0.72 -6.34 -12.51
C TYR A 128 -0.33 -7.63 -13.22
N VAL A 129 -0.03 -7.54 -14.50
CA VAL A 129 0.47 -8.66 -15.29
C VAL A 129 1.91 -8.42 -15.72
N ARG A 130 2.72 -9.47 -15.70
CA ARG A 130 4.15 -9.45 -16.05
C ARG A 130 4.35 -9.25 -17.55
N GLY A 131 5.64 -9.18 -17.96
CA GLY A 131 6.03 -9.14 -19.37
C GLY A 131 5.60 -10.40 -20.16
N ASP A 132 5.48 -11.55 -19.51
CA ASP A 132 4.94 -12.78 -20.10
C ASP A 132 3.40 -12.84 -20.10
N GLY A 133 2.72 -11.80 -19.64
CA GLY A 133 1.26 -11.71 -19.51
C GLY A 133 0.70 -12.37 -18.25
N SER A 134 1.50 -13.09 -17.46
CA SER A 134 1.01 -13.78 -16.26
C SER A 134 0.69 -12.80 -15.12
N MET A 135 -0.43 -13.06 -14.42
CA MET A 135 -0.86 -12.30 -13.25
C MET A 135 0.18 -12.33 -12.13
N VAL A 136 0.44 -11.19 -11.53
CA VAL A 136 1.34 -11.08 -10.37
C VAL A 136 0.60 -11.47 -9.09
N ILE A 137 1.27 -12.23 -8.24
CA ILE A 137 0.93 -12.47 -6.83
C ILE A 137 2.18 -12.23 -5.98
N GLY A 138 1.99 -11.84 -4.72
CA GLY A 138 3.08 -11.54 -3.79
C GLY A 138 3.71 -10.16 -4.01
N TRP A 139 4.91 -9.99 -3.51
CA TRP A 139 5.67 -8.74 -3.60
C TRP A 139 6.17 -8.45 -5.01
N ARG A 140 6.02 -7.18 -5.45
CA ARG A 140 6.46 -6.75 -6.76
C ARG A 140 6.92 -5.29 -6.75
N PRO A 141 8.16 -5.00 -7.18
CA PRO A 141 8.58 -3.64 -7.50
C PRO A 141 8.03 -3.25 -8.89
N ILE A 142 7.43 -2.06 -8.97
CA ILE A 142 6.97 -1.45 -10.22
C ILE A 142 7.36 0.03 -10.14
N ASP A 143 8.12 0.54 -11.10
CA ASP A 143 8.59 1.92 -11.16
C ASP A 143 9.21 2.41 -9.84
N ASN A 144 10.12 1.61 -9.27
CA ASN A 144 10.82 1.84 -8.00
C ASN A 144 9.92 1.88 -6.74
N ASN A 145 8.65 1.53 -6.85
CA ASN A 145 7.73 1.42 -5.72
C ASN A 145 7.40 -0.03 -5.44
N TRP A 146 7.28 -0.39 -4.16
CA TRP A 146 6.87 -1.73 -3.77
C TRP A 146 5.35 -1.83 -3.66
N TYR A 147 4.83 -2.93 -4.20
CA TYR A 147 3.41 -3.33 -4.13
C TYR A 147 3.31 -4.77 -3.64
N TYR A 148 2.17 -5.09 -3.08
CA TYR A 148 1.83 -6.46 -2.74
C TYR A 148 0.53 -6.87 -3.42
N PHE A 149 0.55 -8.02 -4.07
CA PHE A 149 -0.63 -8.61 -4.71
C PHE A 149 -1.03 -9.85 -3.92
N LYS A 150 -2.28 -9.87 -3.44
CA LYS A 150 -2.85 -10.97 -2.67
C LYS A 150 -2.87 -12.26 -3.48
N ALA A 151 -3.19 -13.40 -2.86
CA ALA A 151 -3.24 -14.70 -3.53
C ALA A 151 -4.25 -14.74 -4.70
N ASP A 152 -5.25 -13.88 -4.70
CA ASP A 152 -6.22 -13.72 -5.79
C ASP A 152 -5.79 -12.68 -6.85
N GLY A 153 -4.57 -12.17 -6.77
CA GLY A 153 -4.00 -11.18 -7.68
C GLY A 153 -4.38 -9.73 -7.40
N ARG A 154 -5.27 -9.45 -6.44
CA ARG A 154 -5.67 -8.07 -6.12
C ARG A 154 -4.55 -7.31 -5.41
N CYS A 155 -4.28 -6.09 -5.85
CA CYS A 155 -3.36 -5.18 -5.19
C CYS A 155 -3.81 -4.88 -3.75
N ALA A 156 -2.88 -4.82 -2.82
CA ALA A 156 -3.14 -4.45 -1.43
C ALA A 156 -3.25 -2.93 -1.27
N PHE A 157 -4.19 -2.49 -0.42
CA PHE A 157 -4.39 -1.10 -0.02
C PHE A 157 -4.63 -1.04 1.50
N GLY A 158 -4.18 0.07 2.13
CA GLY A 158 -4.34 0.26 3.57
C GLY A 158 -3.57 -0.79 4.39
N TRP A 159 -4.01 -1.02 5.61
CA TRP A 159 -3.40 -2.02 6.49
C TRP A 159 -3.58 -3.43 5.94
N THR A 160 -2.49 -4.14 5.74
CA THR A 160 -2.49 -5.51 5.21
C THR A 160 -1.51 -6.37 5.99
N PRO A 161 -1.98 -7.43 6.65
CA PRO A 161 -1.09 -8.40 7.28
C PRO A 161 -0.55 -9.37 6.21
N ILE A 162 0.75 -9.55 6.21
CA ILE A 162 1.46 -10.49 5.33
C ILE A 162 2.36 -11.35 6.22
N GLU A 163 2.11 -12.64 6.27
CA GLU A 163 2.84 -13.59 7.11
C GLU A 163 2.93 -13.18 8.60
N GLY A 164 1.87 -12.53 9.11
CA GLY A 164 1.78 -12.08 10.51
C GLY A 164 2.41 -10.71 10.79
N ILE A 165 3.05 -10.09 9.81
CA ILE A 165 3.64 -8.75 9.90
C ILE A 165 2.68 -7.76 9.24
N TRP A 166 2.46 -6.60 9.88
CA TRP A 166 1.61 -5.55 9.35
C TRP A 166 2.39 -4.59 8.47
N TYR A 167 1.82 -4.31 7.30
CA TYR A 167 2.27 -3.30 6.32
C TYR A 167 1.16 -2.30 6.07
N TYR A 168 1.54 -1.10 5.64
CA TYR A 168 0.55 -0.12 5.22
C TYR A 168 0.82 0.34 3.80
N PHE A 169 -0.16 0.11 2.94
CA PHE A 169 -0.14 0.52 1.54
C PHE A 169 -0.97 1.79 1.37
N ASN A 170 -0.47 2.74 0.59
CA ASN A 170 -1.17 3.97 0.31
C ASN A 170 -2.59 3.66 -0.23
N PRO A 171 -3.66 4.21 0.40
CA PRO A 171 -5.04 3.86 0.02
C PRO A 171 -5.45 4.27 -1.38
N SER A 172 -4.72 5.21 -2.01
CA SER A 172 -5.02 5.71 -3.35
C SER A 172 -4.16 5.08 -4.43
N THR A 173 -2.90 4.73 -4.11
CA THR A 173 -1.93 4.28 -5.10
C THR A 173 -1.51 2.82 -4.95
N GLY A 174 -1.75 2.20 -3.79
CA GLY A 174 -1.28 0.84 -3.46
C GLY A 174 0.23 0.74 -3.18
N VAL A 175 0.96 1.85 -3.19
CA VAL A 175 2.40 1.86 -2.88
C VAL A 175 2.62 1.55 -1.40
N MET A 176 3.54 0.65 -1.09
CA MET A 176 3.99 0.38 0.28
C MET A 176 4.62 1.63 0.89
N LEU A 177 4.18 1.99 2.09
CA LEU A 177 4.72 3.15 2.82
C LEU A 177 5.80 2.71 3.82
N THR A 178 6.72 3.63 4.13
CA THR A 178 7.79 3.47 5.12
C THR A 178 7.91 4.73 5.98
N GLY A 179 8.62 4.65 7.10
CA GLY A 179 8.82 5.76 8.02
C GLY A 179 7.57 6.10 8.83
N TRP A 180 7.51 7.30 9.35
CA TRP A 180 6.39 7.79 10.14
C TRP A 180 5.15 8.01 9.28
N GLN A 181 4.01 7.46 9.72
CA GLN A 181 2.72 7.61 9.08
C GLN A 181 1.67 8.07 10.08
N GLN A 182 0.89 9.08 9.72
CA GLN A 182 -0.29 9.46 10.50
C GLN A 182 -1.53 8.84 9.84
N ILE A 183 -2.18 7.92 10.54
CA ILE A 183 -3.32 7.17 10.02
C ILE A 183 -4.47 7.30 11.02
N ASN A 184 -5.59 7.86 10.60
CA ASN A 184 -6.76 8.09 11.46
C ASN A 184 -6.42 8.82 12.77
N GLY A 185 -5.53 9.81 12.73
CA GLY A 185 -5.14 10.63 13.87
C GLY A 185 -4.10 9.99 14.81
N LYS A 186 -3.66 8.77 14.55
CA LYS A 186 -2.61 8.07 15.29
C LYS A 186 -1.33 7.99 14.47
N TYR A 187 -0.17 7.98 15.13
CA TYR A 187 1.13 7.82 14.49
C TYR A 187 1.61 6.38 14.57
N TYR A 188 2.16 5.89 13.47
CA TYR A 188 2.78 4.58 13.33
C TYR A 188 4.15 4.73 12.70
N TYR A 189 5.05 3.81 12.98
CA TYR A 189 6.35 3.77 12.31
C TYR A 189 6.49 2.46 11.53
N LEU A 190 6.76 2.61 10.23
CA LEU A 190 7.05 1.50 9.32
C LEU A 190 8.54 1.52 9.03
N ASN A 191 9.25 0.42 9.24
CA ASN A 191 10.68 0.36 8.99
C ASN A 191 11.00 0.50 7.49
N GLN A 192 12.27 0.42 7.11
CA GLN A 192 12.68 0.54 5.70
C GLN A 192 12.11 -0.58 4.82
N ASP A 193 11.78 -1.72 5.41
CA ASP A 193 11.12 -2.84 4.75
C ASP A 193 9.60 -2.74 4.70
N GLY A 194 9.04 -1.66 5.25
CA GLY A 194 7.60 -1.39 5.32
C GLY A 194 6.91 -2.08 6.49
N GLU A 195 7.62 -2.79 7.35
CA GLU A 195 7.07 -3.52 8.50
C GLU A 195 6.68 -2.55 9.62
N MET A 196 5.48 -2.69 10.15
CA MET A 196 5.03 -1.90 11.30
C MET A 196 5.83 -2.25 12.54
N LEU A 197 6.48 -1.26 13.13
CA LEU A 197 7.21 -1.44 14.40
C LEU A 197 6.28 -1.41 15.62
N THR A 198 6.62 -2.23 16.59
CA THR A 198 6.03 -2.24 17.94
C THR A 198 7.15 -2.20 18.98
N GLY A 199 6.84 -1.75 20.20
CA GLY A 199 7.82 -1.63 21.25
C GLY A 199 8.66 -0.35 21.16
N TRP A 200 9.89 -0.40 21.67
CA TRP A 200 10.77 0.76 21.75
C TRP A 200 11.37 1.13 20.38
N LEU A 201 11.31 2.41 20.04
CA LEU A 201 11.96 3.02 18.90
C LEU A 201 12.86 4.15 19.39
N THR A 202 14.09 4.23 18.90
CA THR A 202 15.00 5.37 19.10
C THR A 202 15.33 5.99 17.75
N ASP A 203 15.13 7.29 17.62
CA ASP A 203 15.42 7.98 16.38
C ASP A 203 16.90 8.42 16.27
N SER A 204 17.27 9.06 15.16
CA SER A 204 18.63 9.53 14.88
C SER A 204 19.10 10.64 15.83
N ASN A 205 18.19 11.33 16.49
CA ASN A 205 18.48 12.37 17.47
C ASN A 205 18.69 11.79 18.87
N GLY A 206 18.39 10.49 19.06
CA GLY A 206 18.41 9.81 20.35
C GLY A 206 17.07 9.91 21.10
N ASP A 207 16.04 10.49 20.50
CA ASP A 207 14.70 10.55 21.08
C ASP A 207 14.07 9.15 21.09
N LYS A 208 13.46 8.78 22.22
CA LYS A 208 12.84 7.47 22.38
C LYS A 208 11.33 7.57 22.33
N TYR A 209 10.74 6.63 21.62
CA TYR A 209 9.28 6.43 21.45
C TYR A 209 8.90 5.03 21.90
N TYR A 210 7.64 4.84 22.17
CA TYR A 210 7.09 3.51 22.41
C TYR A 210 5.85 3.26 21.54
N MET A 211 5.96 2.28 20.67
CA MET A 211 4.90 1.84 19.80
C MET A 211 4.11 0.74 20.50
N ASP A 212 2.79 0.91 20.63
CA ASP A 212 1.95 -0.06 21.36
C ASP A 212 2.08 -1.48 20.79
N PRO A 213 2.41 -2.49 21.61
CA PRO A 213 2.64 -3.85 21.13
C PRO A 213 1.42 -4.50 20.47
N THR A 214 0.21 -4.02 20.80
CA THR A 214 -1.05 -4.58 20.28
C THR A 214 -1.47 -3.93 18.98
N ASN A 215 -1.37 -2.60 18.93
CA ASN A 215 -1.94 -1.80 17.84
C ASN A 215 -0.88 -1.16 16.95
N GLY A 216 0.38 -1.05 17.42
CA GLY A 216 1.47 -0.36 16.72
C GLY A 216 1.41 1.16 16.79
N ASP A 217 0.40 1.77 17.43
CA ASP A 217 0.31 3.23 17.52
C ASP A 217 1.29 3.81 18.55
N MET A 218 1.82 4.99 18.27
CA MET A 218 2.75 5.73 19.12
C MET A 218 2.09 6.11 20.44
N SER A 219 2.75 5.80 21.56
CA SER A 219 2.29 6.14 22.91
C SER A 219 2.51 7.63 23.19
N ILE A 220 1.51 8.25 23.85
CA ILE A 220 1.56 9.59 24.44
C ILE A 220 1.05 9.53 25.87
N GLY A 221 1.48 10.47 26.73
CA GLY A 221 1.09 10.48 28.12
C GLY A 221 1.75 9.36 28.93
N TRP A 222 1.09 8.93 30.00
CA TRP A 222 1.58 7.86 30.86
C TRP A 222 1.38 6.48 30.22
N LYS A 223 2.45 5.68 30.22
CA LYS A 223 2.43 4.29 29.74
C LYS A 223 3.17 3.38 30.72
N GLN A 224 2.53 2.28 31.12
CA GLN A 224 3.20 1.23 31.87
C GLN A 224 3.76 0.19 30.90
N ILE A 225 5.07 -0.06 31.00
CA ILE A 225 5.81 -1.01 30.16
C ILE A 225 6.57 -1.94 31.10
N ASP A 226 6.31 -3.22 31.04
CA ASP A 226 6.92 -4.24 31.89
C ASP A 226 6.88 -3.88 33.39
N GLY A 227 5.73 -3.35 33.86
CA GLY A 227 5.53 -2.94 35.25
C GLY A 227 6.10 -1.58 35.62
N THR A 228 6.87 -0.92 34.77
CA THR A 228 7.50 0.39 34.99
C THR A 228 6.71 1.48 34.26
N TRP A 229 6.49 2.62 34.94
CA TRP A 229 5.82 3.75 34.33
C TRP A 229 6.80 4.69 33.63
N TYR A 230 6.41 5.12 32.44
CA TYR A 230 7.08 6.12 31.59
C TYR A 230 6.10 7.20 31.18
N TYR A 231 6.61 8.38 30.86
CA TYR A 231 5.80 9.47 30.35
C TYR A 231 6.32 9.92 28.98
N PHE A 232 5.41 10.03 28.02
CA PHE A 232 5.68 10.51 26.68
C PHE A 232 4.94 11.84 26.45
N ASN A 233 5.62 12.82 25.90
CA ASN A 233 4.98 14.10 25.58
C ASN A 233 4.02 13.97 24.37
N ASP A 234 3.38 15.07 23.97
CA ASP A 234 2.36 15.09 22.91
C ASP A 234 2.92 14.73 21.51
N VAL A 235 4.24 14.80 21.33
CA VAL A 235 4.91 14.35 20.08
C VAL A 235 5.54 12.97 20.24
N GLY A 236 5.24 12.25 21.32
CA GLY A 236 5.66 10.87 21.57
C GLY A 236 7.06 10.70 22.14
N HIS A 237 7.80 11.77 22.46
CA HIS A 237 9.14 11.64 23.04
C HIS A 237 9.06 11.21 24.50
N MET A 238 9.80 10.16 24.87
CA MET A 238 9.96 9.74 26.25
C MET A 238 10.60 10.87 27.07
N GLN A 239 9.98 11.23 28.17
CA GLN A 239 10.48 12.28 29.06
C GLN A 239 11.39 11.72 30.11
N THR A 240 12.31 12.55 30.64
CA THR A 240 13.23 12.26 31.75
C THR A 240 13.32 13.44 32.71
N GLY A 241 13.86 13.23 33.89
CA GLY A 241 14.01 14.28 34.90
C GLY A 241 12.67 14.73 35.50
N TRP A 242 12.62 15.96 35.96
CA TRP A 242 11.43 16.54 36.58
C TRP A 242 10.35 16.83 35.55
N GLN A 243 9.12 16.35 35.84
CA GLN A 243 7.91 16.63 35.07
C GLN A 243 6.86 17.28 35.96
N ASN A 244 6.28 18.39 35.51
CA ASN A 244 5.10 19.00 36.13
C ASN A 244 3.89 18.71 35.27
N LEU A 245 3.03 17.82 35.73
CA LEU A 245 1.84 17.40 35.01
C LEU A 245 0.60 17.81 35.80
N ASN A 246 -0.09 18.84 35.32
CA ASN A 246 -1.28 19.42 35.97
C ASN A 246 -1.04 19.83 37.45
N GLY A 247 0.13 20.41 37.73
CA GLY A 247 0.50 20.85 39.10
C GLY A 247 1.06 19.76 39.99
N VAL A 248 1.12 18.50 39.53
CA VAL A 248 1.77 17.39 40.26
C VAL A 248 3.16 17.14 39.70
N TYR A 249 4.17 17.11 40.55
CA TYR A 249 5.54 16.85 40.14
C TYR A 249 5.89 15.37 40.23
N TYR A 250 6.56 14.88 39.19
CA TYR A 250 7.12 13.52 39.08
C TYR A 250 8.58 13.63 38.71
N TYR A 251 9.35 12.60 39.04
CA TYR A 251 10.75 12.50 38.61
C TYR A 251 10.98 11.20 37.86
N LEU A 252 11.45 11.33 36.62
CA LEU A 252 11.76 10.22 35.72
C LEU A 252 13.26 10.05 35.65
N ASP A 253 13.76 8.83 35.74
CA ASP A 253 15.20 8.53 35.72
C ASP A 253 15.85 9.17 34.46
N PRO A 254 16.91 9.95 34.62
CA PRO A 254 17.54 10.68 33.51
C PRO A 254 18.11 9.78 32.40
N SER A 255 18.43 8.51 32.71
CA SER A 255 19.03 7.58 31.76
C SER A 255 18.02 6.62 31.14
N THR A 256 17.06 6.18 31.94
CA THR A 256 16.08 5.15 31.52
C THR A 256 14.71 5.70 31.23
N GLY A 257 14.33 6.88 31.78
CA GLY A 257 12.98 7.42 31.72
C GLY A 257 11.98 6.79 32.69
N ALA A 258 12.43 5.82 33.52
CA ALA A 258 11.57 5.13 34.48
C ALA A 258 11.10 6.07 35.59
N MET A 259 9.79 6.07 35.89
CA MET A 259 9.22 6.89 36.96
C MET A 259 9.64 6.34 38.34
N TYR A 260 10.16 7.20 39.18
CA TYR A 260 10.38 6.87 40.59
C TYR A 260 9.08 6.94 41.40
N ALA A 261 8.80 5.90 42.14
CA ALA A 261 7.64 5.80 43.03
C ALA A 261 8.00 5.10 44.33
N ASN A 262 7.27 5.43 45.42
CA ASN A 262 7.42 4.86 46.75
C ASN A 262 8.88 4.86 47.25
N THR A 263 9.59 5.99 47.05
CA THR A 263 11.01 6.12 47.38
C THR A 263 11.39 7.55 47.75
N THR A 264 12.58 7.70 48.37
CA THR A 264 13.21 8.99 48.58
C THR A 264 14.54 9.03 47.85
N LEU A 265 14.74 10.06 47.01
CA LEU A 265 15.96 10.24 46.21
C LEU A 265 16.69 11.49 46.65
N THR A 266 18.02 11.43 46.54
CA THR A 266 18.86 12.64 46.64
C THR A 266 19.20 13.12 45.24
N ILE A 267 18.65 14.27 44.85
CA ILE A 267 18.87 14.89 43.55
C ILE A 267 19.61 16.22 43.82
N ASN A 268 20.81 16.34 43.27
CA ASN A 268 21.67 17.51 43.46
C ASN A 268 21.86 17.88 44.96
N GLY A 269 22.01 16.87 45.86
CA GLY A 269 22.25 17.07 47.30
C GLY A 269 20.97 17.40 48.09
N VAL A 270 19.80 17.38 47.50
CA VAL A 270 18.52 17.61 48.18
C VAL A 270 17.67 16.32 48.12
N GLN A 271 17.05 15.97 49.25
CA GLN A 271 16.18 14.79 49.35
C GLN A 271 14.76 15.12 48.91
N TYR A 272 14.20 14.24 48.07
CA TYR A 272 12.83 14.34 47.53
C TYR A 272 12.11 13.02 47.74
N SER A 273 10.89 13.05 48.28
CA SER A 273 10.09 11.84 48.52
C SER A 273 8.95 11.73 47.55
N PHE A 274 8.73 10.53 47.05
CA PHE A 274 7.69 10.18 46.09
C PHE A 274 6.77 9.12 46.66
N ASN A 275 5.47 9.28 46.52
CA ASN A 275 4.47 8.30 46.97
C ASN A 275 4.36 7.11 45.99
N SER A 276 3.44 6.19 46.27
CA SER A 276 3.22 4.99 45.50
C SER A 276 2.72 5.29 44.06
N SER A 277 2.14 6.45 43.79
CA SER A 277 1.74 6.89 42.46
C SER A 277 2.84 7.68 41.71
N GLY A 278 4.04 7.82 42.31
CA GLY A 278 5.15 8.59 41.76
C GLY A 278 5.06 10.10 42.01
N ALA A 279 3.98 10.59 42.62
CA ALA A 279 3.84 11.99 42.91
C ALA A 279 4.80 12.46 44.00
N TYR A 280 5.47 13.59 43.78
CA TYR A 280 6.29 14.23 44.80
C TYR A 280 5.41 14.69 45.98
N THR A 281 5.78 14.32 47.19
CA THR A 281 5.00 14.58 48.43
C THR A 281 5.64 15.61 49.35
N GLY A 282 6.85 16.03 49.06
CA GLY A 282 7.60 16.96 49.91
C GLY A 282 8.95 16.38 50.28
N GLY A 283 9.76 17.21 50.84
CA GLY A 283 11.17 16.95 51.16
C GLY A 283 12.00 18.05 50.49
N GLY A 284 12.91 18.58 51.15
CA GLY A 284 13.76 19.69 50.70
C GLY A 284 14.79 19.96 51.80
N SER A 285 15.09 18.92 52.59
CA SER A 285 16.22 19.02 53.53
C SER A 285 17.50 18.80 52.75
N THR A 286 18.30 19.83 52.63
CA THR A 286 19.71 19.67 52.25
C THR A 286 20.40 18.82 53.30
N VAL A 287 21.22 17.87 52.89
CA VAL A 287 21.99 16.96 53.77
C VAL A 287 23.11 17.73 54.55
N SER A 288 23.09 19.06 54.51
CA SER A 288 23.94 19.94 55.29
C SER A 288 23.16 21.17 55.69
N GLY A 289 22.78 21.25 56.97
CA GLY A 289 22.20 22.31 57.76
C GLY A 289 21.94 23.65 57.06
N ASN A 290 20.77 23.81 56.46
CA ASN A 290 20.06 25.08 56.41
C ASN A 290 18.59 24.89 56.02
N THR A 291 17.67 25.37 56.84
CA THR A 291 16.22 25.24 56.66
C THR A 291 15.74 26.22 55.60
N GLY A 292 15.46 25.70 54.43
CA GLY A 292 14.78 26.43 53.36
C GLY A 292 13.87 25.48 52.55
N THR A 293 12.56 25.69 52.64
CA THR A 293 11.58 24.96 51.83
C THR A 293 11.78 25.34 50.36
N SER A 294 12.51 24.50 49.63
CA SER A 294 12.66 24.69 48.19
C SER A 294 11.65 23.83 47.45
N THR A 295 10.64 24.45 46.87
CA THR A 295 9.86 23.91 45.77
C THR A 295 10.83 23.54 44.63
N PRO A 296 10.65 22.42 43.91
CA PRO A 296 11.51 22.09 42.79
C PRO A 296 11.40 23.25 41.75
N GLY A 297 12.42 24.08 41.72
CA GLY A 297 12.54 25.08 40.67
C GLY A 297 12.75 24.35 39.35
N THR A 298 12.05 24.75 38.31
CA THR A 298 12.35 24.40 36.95
C THR A 298 13.78 24.82 36.62
N SER A 299 14.77 23.98 36.90
CA SER A 299 16.09 24.15 36.32
C SER A 299 15.97 23.76 34.86
N GLY A 300 16.04 24.79 34.03
CA GLY A 300 15.85 24.70 32.57
C GLY A 300 16.77 23.64 31.97
N THR A 301 16.17 22.69 31.32
CA THR A 301 16.77 22.05 30.18
C THR A 301 16.89 23.12 29.11
N THR A 302 18.12 23.48 28.79
CA THR A 302 18.43 24.30 27.62
C THR A 302 17.99 23.53 26.37
N SER A 303 16.79 23.81 25.89
CA SER A 303 16.43 23.51 24.50
C SER A 303 17.23 24.45 23.60
N PRO A 304 17.79 23.95 22.50
CA PRO A 304 18.40 24.81 21.48
C PRO A 304 17.33 25.71 20.88
N GLY A 305 17.63 27.00 20.80
CA GLY A 305 16.72 28.09 20.53
C GLY A 305 15.86 27.95 19.29
N SER A 306 14.58 28.25 19.48
CA SER A 306 13.71 28.75 18.45
C SER A 306 13.53 30.26 18.71
N SER A 307 14.15 31.08 17.88
CA SER A 307 13.86 32.48 17.77
C SER A 307 12.51 32.66 17.08
N SER A 308 11.50 33.08 17.81
CA SER A 308 10.29 33.68 17.24
C SER A 308 9.94 34.95 17.97
N GLY A 309 10.03 36.05 17.22
CA GLY A 309 9.66 37.38 17.66
C GLY A 309 8.17 37.46 17.95
N SER A 310 7.87 37.94 19.13
CA SER A 310 6.54 38.28 19.59
C SER A 310 6.16 39.66 19.06
N SER A 311 4.99 39.79 18.43
CA SER A 311 4.26 41.06 18.38
C SER A 311 2.83 40.80 18.85
N VAL A 312 2.56 41.39 20.00
CA VAL A 312 1.24 41.52 20.62
C VAL A 312 0.41 42.52 19.81
N VAL A 313 -0.80 42.14 19.38
CA VAL A 313 -1.88 43.13 19.12
C VAL A 313 -3.15 42.62 19.79
N THR A 314 -3.58 43.42 20.75
CA THR A 314 -4.88 43.39 21.43
C THR A 314 -5.98 43.90 20.50
N GLY A 315 -7.19 43.33 20.53
CA GLY A 315 -8.39 43.95 19.99
C GLY A 315 -9.53 42.99 19.69
N SER A 316 -10.44 42.79 20.62
CA SER A 316 -11.85 42.51 20.31
C SER A 316 -12.56 43.88 20.08
N PRO A 317 -13.64 44.02 19.34
CA PRO A 317 -14.93 43.41 19.64
C PRO A 317 -15.92 43.18 18.47
N THR A 318 -16.93 42.31 18.76
CA THR A 318 -18.37 42.34 18.36
C THR A 318 -18.83 42.71 16.95
N GLY A 319 -19.74 41.91 16.41
CA GLY A 319 -20.69 42.32 15.38
C GLY A 319 -21.33 41.18 14.57
N SER A 320 -22.56 40.91 14.90
CA SER A 320 -23.59 40.09 14.24
C SER A 320 -23.87 40.47 12.78
N SER A 321 -24.17 39.46 11.92
CA SER A 321 -25.42 39.33 11.12
C SER A 321 -25.25 38.48 9.87
N THR A 322 -26.16 37.55 9.69
CA THR A 322 -26.54 36.72 8.51
C THR A 322 -27.38 37.57 7.52
N PRO A 323 -27.88 37.02 6.37
CA PRO A 323 -27.41 36.07 5.36
C PRO A 323 -27.55 36.60 3.90
N GLY A 324 -27.05 35.90 2.92
CA GLY A 324 -27.32 36.21 1.50
C GLY A 324 -26.86 35.09 0.53
N THR A 325 -27.83 34.60 -0.19
CA THR A 325 -27.86 33.52 -1.18
C THR A 325 -27.18 33.81 -2.52
N THR A 326 -26.86 32.69 -3.23
CA THR A 326 -26.77 32.41 -4.69
C THR A 326 -25.49 32.74 -5.45
N SER A 327 -24.83 31.81 -6.10
CA SER A 327 -24.98 31.23 -7.41
C SER A 327 -23.67 30.61 -7.94
N SER A 328 -23.82 29.44 -8.48
CA SER A 328 -23.08 28.71 -9.53
C SER A 328 -21.78 29.31 -10.13
N GLY A 329 -20.73 28.48 -10.11
CA GLY A 329 -19.52 28.64 -10.92
C GLY A 329 -18.67 27.38 -10.90
N SER A 330 -18.78 26.60 -12.00
CA SER A 330 -17.97 25.45 -12.32
C SER A 330 -16.51 25.85 -12.54
N SER A 331 -15.57 25.28 -11.81
CA SER A 331 -14.18 25.16 -12.25
C SER A 331 -13.51 23.98 -11.52
N SER A 332 -12.94 23.08 -12.32
CA SER A 332 -12.16 21.92 -11.91
C SER A 332 -11.00 22.32 -11.00
N PRO A 333 -10.71 21.59 -9.93
CA PRO A 333 -9.52 21.83 -9.14
C PRO A 333 -8.30 21.15 -9.75
N ALA A 334 -7.24 21.95 -9.87
CA ALA A 334 -5.88 21.52 -10.11
C ALA A 334 -5.42 20.53 -9.02
N SER A 335 -4.53 19.61 -9.41
CA SER A 335 -3.82 18.67 -8.57
C SER A 335 -3.16 19.38 -7.37
N GLY A 336 -3.78 19.27 -6.22
CA GLY A 336 -3.20 19.66 -4.95
C GLY A 336 -2.34 18.52 -4.43
N SER A 337 -1.02 18.75 -4.37
CA SER A 337 -0.09 17.92 -3.61
C SER A 337 -0.59 17.81 -2.16
N ALA A 338 -0.73 16.60 -1.65
CA ALA A 338 -1.03 16.37 -0.25
C ALA A 338 0.06 17.01 0.63
N PRO A 339 -0.29 17.63 1.78
CA PRO A 339 0.71 18.19 2.67
C PRO A 339 1.63 17.07 3.17
N VAL A 340 2.92 17.27 2.98
CA VAL A 340 3.97 16.45 3.60
C VAL A 340 3.86 16.70 5.10
N VAL A 341 3.33 15.72 5.82
CA VAL A 341 3.39 15.72 7.29
C VAL A 341 4.83 15.41 7.66
N THR A 342 5.57 16.41 8.11
CA THR A 342 6.88 16.23 8.71
C THR A 342 6.67 15.59 10.08
N GLY A 343 6.70 14.26 10.12
CA GLY A 343 6.93 13.51 11.33
C GLY A 343 8.35 13.76 11.84
N PRO A 344 8.70 13.30 13.06
CA PRO A 344 10.06 13.42 13.55
C PRO A 344 11.04 12.84 12.54
N SER A 345 12.21 13.48 12.40
CA SER A 345 13.23 13.25 11.37
C SER A 345 13.56 11.79 11.11
N GLN A 346 13.84 11.47 9.85
CA GLN A 346 14.19 10.13 9.34
C GLN A 346 15.28 9.41 10.12
N VAL A 347 15.08 8.13 10.44
CA VAL A 347 15.98 7.30 11.27
C VAL A 347 16.79 6.35 10.40
N SER A 348 18.10 6.30 10.65
CA SER A 348 18.97 5.19 10.24
C SER A 348 18.96 4.14 11.35
N GLY A 349 18.27 3.01 11.14
CA GLY A 349 18.16 1.96 12.12
C GLY A 349 19.48 1.21 12.31
N THR A 350 20.01 1.19 13.52
CA THR A 350 20.99 0.19 13.96
C THR A 350 20.29 -0.84 14.79
N THR A 351 20.18 -2.06 14.28
CA THR A 351 19.69 -3.23 15.00
C THR A 351 20.76 -3.74 15.93
N SER A 352 20.52 -3.67 17.24
CA SER A 352 21.28 -4.47 18.22
C SER A 352 20.58 -5.81 18.41
N SER A 353 21.26 -6.87 17.96
CA SER A 353 20.87 -8.26 18.15
C SER A 353 21.08 -8.70 19.59
N SER A 354 20.06 -9.16 20.28
CA SER A 354 20.18 -10.03 21.44
C SER A 354 19.59 -11.40 21.11
N SER A 355 20.47 -12.40 21.18
CA SER A 355 20.21 -13.80 20.95
C SER A 355 19.41 -14.44 22.10
N SER A 356 18.34 -15.17 21.77
CA SER A 356 17.93 -16.33 22.57
C SER A 356 17.19 -17.36 21.70
N SER A 357 17.66 -18.54 21.84
CA SER A 357 17.50 -19.88 21.30
C SER A 357 16.12 -20.37 20.89
N SER A 358 16.11 -21.00 19.72
CA SER A 358 15.57 -22.31 19.29
C SER A 358 14.07 -22.60 19.36
N SER A 359 13.46 -22.70 18.17
CA SER A 359 12.75 -23.91 17.75
C SER A 359 12.59 -23.92 16.22
N SER A 360 13.01 -25.02 15.61
CA SER A 360 13.00 -25.28 14.18
C SER A 360 11.59 -25.48 13.66
N SER A 361 11.14 -24.65 12.72
CA SER A 361 10.15 -25.01 11.73
C SER A 361 10.64 -24.50 10.37
N GLN A 362 10.78 -25.45 9.44
CA GLN A 362 11.13 -25.13 8.05
C GLN A 362 9.95 -24.37 7.41
N TYR A 363 10.10 -23.07 7.27
CA TYR A 363 9.21 -22.25 6.45
C TYR A 363 9.93 -21.91 5.15
N TYR A 364 9.24 -22.11 4.05
CA TYR A 364 9.67 -21.63 2.74
C TYR A 364 9.80 -20.10 2.80
N ASN A 365 11.02 -19.65 2.66
CA ASN A 365 11.41 -18.24 2.78
C ASN A 365 10.96 -17.49 1.51
N THR A 366 9.84 -16.77 1.61
CA THR A 366 9.43 -15.74 0.64
C THR A 366 9.81 -14.37 1.17
N THR A 367 11.05 -14.23 1.65
CA THR A 367 11.57 -12.92 2.05
C THR A 367 11.66 -12.02 0.83
N ARG A 368 11.20 -10.77 1.01
CA ARG A 368 11.51 -9.66 0.12
C ARG A 368 13.03 -9.70 -0.15
N PRO A 369 13.48 -9.73 -1.42
CA PRO A 369 14.91 -9.61 -1.72
C PRO A 369 15.40 -8.27 -1.16
N SER A 370 16.47 -8.30 -0.38
CA SER A 370 17.23 -7.09 -0.03
C SER A 370 17.59 -6.35 -1.33
N SER A 371 17.70 -5.02 -1.26
CA SER A 371 17.88 -4.09 -2.37
C SER A 371 19.08 -4.32 -3.29
N ASP A 372 19.85 -5.39 -3.09
CA ASP A 372 21.09 -5.71 -3.82
C ASP A 372 20.94 -6.88 -4.81
N GLY A 373 19.71 -7.34 -5.09
CA GLY A 373 19.42 -8.39 -6.07
C GLY A 373 19.36 -7.83 -7.49
N GLU A 374 20.40 -8.13 -8.25
CA GLU A 374 20.58 -7.89 -9.68
C GLU A 374 19.31 -8.25 -10.48
N LEU A 375 18.76 -7.26 -11.19
CA LEU A 375 17.64 -7.46 -12.11
C LEU A 375 18.13 -8.33 -13.27
N THR A 376 17.86 -9.64 -13.25
CA THR A 376 18.04 -10.48 -14.42
C THR A 376 17.09 -10.00 -15.50
N GLU A 377 17.65 -9.59 -16.64
CA GLU A 377 16.94 -9.23 -17.86
C GLU A 377 15.97 -10.37 -18.25
N PHE A 378 14.69 -10.06 -18.26
CA PHE A 378 13.69 -11.00 -18.73
C PHE A 378 13.70 -11.04 -20.25
N SER A 379 13.97 -12.20 -20.82
CA SER A 379 13.80 -12.49 -22.24
C SER A 379 12.41 -12.07 -22.73
N THR A 380 12.38 -11.28 -23.79
CA THR A 380 11.18 -10.75 -24.46
C THR A 380 10.41 -11.80 -25.27
N THR A 381 10.56 -13.09 -24.98
CA THR A 381 9.80 -14.15 -25.65
C THR A 381 8.46 -14.32 -24.93
N GLY A 382 7.40 -13.97 -25.64
CA GLY A 382 6.02 -14.28 -25.23
C GLY A 382 5.81 -15.81 -25.07
N PRO A 383 4.63 -16.26 -24.61
CA PRO A 383 4.37 -17.68 -24.43
C PRO A 383 4.62 -18.41 -25.76
N THR A 384 5.52 -19.37 -25.73
CA THR A 384 5.73 -20.33 -26.85
C THR A 384 4.70 -21.42 -26.71
N GLY A 385 3.73 -21.42 -27.59
CA GLY A 385 2.74 -22.50 -27.73
C GLY A 385 3.22 -23.58 -28.69
#